data_68891a07de1f50468cb7c86f1d813621
#
_entry.id   68891a07de1f50468cb7c86f1d813621
#
_cell.length_a   1.000
_cell.length_b   1.000
_cell.length_c   1.000
_cell.angle_alpha   90.00
_cell.angle_beta   90.00
_cell.angle_gamma   90.00
#
_symmetry.space_group_name_H-M   'P 1'
#
loop_
_entity.id
_entity.type
_entity.pdbx_description
1 polymer ?
#
loop_
_entity_poly.entity_id
_entity_poly.type
_entity_poly.pdbx_seq_one_letter_code
_entity_poly.pdbx_strand_id
1 'polypeptide(L)'
;MIVLDTNVLSELMRPSPSERVVQWIEQHAAGDLATTAITEAEILYGIALLPPGRRRNDLAQAAGAMFAEDFEGRVFSFDSEAAAAYAVLCADRRAAGRPISAFDAQIAAICVARGLTLATRNVQDFEGCGLDLINPWGSH
;
A
#
# COMPACT_ATOMS: atom_id res chain seq x y z
N MET A 1 -11.36 -7.98 -1.94
CA MET A 1 -10.02 -7.89 -1.33
C MET A 1 -9.58 -6.44 -1.31
N ILE A 2 -8.92 -6.02 -0.25
CA ILE A 2 -8.48 -4.65 -0.05
C ILE A 2 -6.96 -4.62 0.00
N VAL A 3 -6.36 -3.78 -0.83
CA VAL A 3 -4.90 -3.56 -0.85
C VAL A 3 -4.56 -2.47 0.14
N LEU A 4 -3.60 -2.74 1.02
CA LEU A 4 -3.13 -1.78 2.03
C LEU A 4 -1.96 -0.99 1.47
N ASP A 5 -2.09 0.34 1.43
CA ASP A 5 -1.02 1.24 1.00
C ASP A 5 0.10 1.29 2.06
N THR A 6 1.24 1.79 1.67
CA THR A 6 2.43 1.88 2.52
C THR A 6 2.14 2.56 3.85
N ASN A 7 1.40 3.68 3.85
CA ASN A 7 1.11 4.41 5.07
C ASN A 7 0.27 3.61 6.07
N VAL A 8 -0.60 2.70 5.59
CA VAL A 8 -1.40 1.84 6.48
C VAL A 8 -0.49 0.82 7.17
N LEU A 9 0.37 0.12 6.40
CA LEU A 9 1.29 -0.86 6.97
C LEU A 9 2.33 -0.20 7.89
N SER A 10 2.83 0.97 7.51
CA SER A 10 3.76 1.72 8.36
C SER A 10 3.13 2.11 9.68
N GLU A 11 1.85 2.50 9.67
CA GLU A 11 1.12 2.81 10.90
C GLU A 11 1.04 1.59 11.82
N LEU A 12 0.70 0.43 11.27
CA LEU A 12 0.58 -0.80 12.04
C LEU A 12 1.92 -1.27 12.64
N MET A 13 3.04 -0.86 12.06
CA MET A 13 4.38 -1.21 12.55
C MET A 13 4.91 -0.26 13.62
N ARG A 14 4.20 0.82 13.93
CA ARG A 14 4.60 1.76 14.99
C ARG A 14 4.39 1.11 16.36
N PRO A 15 5.19 1.52 17.38
CA PRO A 15 5.01 1.00 18.74
C PRO A 15 3.61 1.25 19.30
N SER A 16 3.00 2.39 18.96
CA SER A 16 1.64 2.73 19.39
C SER A 16 0.84 3.16 18.18
N PRO A 17 0.34 2.20 17.38
CA PRO A 17 -0.42 2.52 16.18
C PRO A 17 -1.77 3.16 16.51
N SER A 18 -2.33 3.89 15.56
CA SER A 18 -3.65 4.49 15.68
C SER A 18 -4.69 3.40 16.01
N GLU A 19 -5.44 3.59 17.09
CA GLU A 19 -6.50 2.65 17.47
C GLU A 19 -7.54 2.51 16.38
N ARG A 20 -7.84 3.59 15.69
CA ARG A 20 -8.82 3.61 14.61
C ARG A 20 -8.40 2.71 13.46
N VAL A 21 -7.13 2.77 13.08
CA VAL A 21 -6.58 1.92 12.01
C VAL A 21 -6.56 0.46 12.46
N VAL A 22 -6.14 0.19 13.69
CA VAL A 22 -6.13 -1.18 14.24
C VAL A 22 -7.54 -1.76 14.24
N GLN A 23 -8.54 -0.99 14.71
CA GLN A 23 -9.92 -1.44 14.72
C GLN A 23 -10.44 -1.71 13.31
N TRP A 24 -10.08 -0.86 12.36
CA TRP A 24 -10.49 -1.05 10.96
C TRP A 24 -9.91 -2.36 10.40
N ILE A 25 -8.63 -2.63 10.66
CA ILE A 25 -7.96 -3.88 10.24
C ILE A 25 -8.67 -5.09 10.85
N GLU A 26 -9.01 -5.03 12.15
CA GLU A 26 -9.63 -6.13 12.87
C GLU A 26 -11.04 -6.46 12.39
N GLN A 27 -11.70 -5.54 11.69
CA GLN A 27 -13.02 -5.77 11.10
C GLN A 27 -12.97 -6.66 9.86
N HIS A 28 -11.78 -6.93 9.34
CA HIS A 28 -11.61 -7.69 8.10
C HIS A 28 -10.92 -9.03 8.39
N ALA A 29 -11.31 -10.06 7.64
CA ALA A 29 -10.59 -11.32 7.67
C ALA A 29 -9.19 -11.12 7.08
N ALA A 30 -8.17 -11.76 7.66
CA ALA A 30 -6.80 -11.62 7.19
C ALA A 30 -6.65 -11.92 5.70
N GLY A 31 -7.37 -12.93 5.21
CA GLY A 31 -7.35 -13.32 3.80
C GLY A 31 -7.96 -12.30 2.84
N ASP A 32 -8.69 -11.30 3.35
CA ASP A 32 -9.27 -10.25 2.54
C ASP A 32 -8.39 -9.01 2.42
N LEU A 33 -7.23 -9.02 3.07
CA LEU A 33 -6.27 -7.93 3.05
C LEU A 33 -5.03 -8.35 2.24
N ALA A 34 -4.55 -7.45 1.40
CA ALA A 34 -3.41 -7.67 0.52
C ALA A 34 -2.52 -6.45 0.53
N THR A 35 -1.38 -6.53 -0.12
CA THR A 35 -0.50 -5.40 -0.36
C THR A 35 0.22 -5.58 -1.69
N THR A 36 1.20 -4.74 -1.98
CA THR A 36 1.94 -4.78 -3.24
C THR A 36 3.43 -4.90 -2.99
N ALA A 37 4.15 -5.40 -3.98
CA ALA A 37 5.62 -5.41 -3.95
C ALA A 37 6.21 -4.00 -3.90
N ILE A 38 5.47 -3.00 -4.39
CA ILE A 38 5.88 -1.59 -4.29
C ILE A 38 5.88 -1.14 -2.84
N THR A 39 4.82 -1.44 -2.10
CA THR A 39 4.75 -1.15 -0.65
C THR A 39 5.82 -1.92 0.11
N GLU A 40 6.04 -3.19 -0.23
CA GLU A 40 7.11 -3.99 0.36
C GLU A 40 8.46 -3.30 0.18
N ALA A 41 8.76 -2.85 -1.04
CA ALA A 41 10.01 -2.16 -1.35
C ALA A 41 10.15 -0.86 -0.55
N GLU A 42 9.08 -0.07 -0.44
CA GLU A 42 9.12 1.19 0.30
C GLU A 42 9.39 0.97 1.79
N ILE A 43 8.73 -0.03 2.38
CA ILE A 43 8.92 -0.36 3.81
C ILE A 43 10.32 -0.88 4.06
N LEU A 44 10.80 -1.82 3.25
CA LEU A 44 12.14 -2.38 3.40
C LEU A 44 13.22 -1.31 3.20
N TYR A 45 13.02 -0.40 2.26
CA TYR A 45 13.94 0.72 2.03
C TYR A 45 13.98 1.65 3.24
N GLY A 46 12.81 2.01 3.79
CA GLY A 46 12.75 2.86 4.97
C GLY A 46 13.48 2.25 6.17
N ILE A 47 13.36 0.94 6.36
CA ILE A 47 14.07 0.22 7.42
C ILE A 47 15.59 0.22 7.14
N ALA A 48 16.00 0.01 5.89
CA ALA A 48 17.41 -0.01 5.52
C ALA A 48 18.12 1.34 5.75
N LEU A 49 17.35 2.44 5.75
CA LEU A 49 17.87 3.77 6.04
C LEU A 49 18.13 4.03 7.52
N LEU A 50 17.62 3.19 8.41
CA LEU A 50 17.85 3.35 9.84
C LEU A 50 19.32 3.08 10.19
N PRO A 51 19.85 3.69 11.26
CA PRO A 51 21.20 3.38 11.72
C PRO A 51 21.34 1.89 12.03
N PRO A 52 22.51 1.28 11.75
CA PRO A 52 22.76 -0.11 12.13
C PRO A 52 22.53 -0.32 13.62
N GLY A 53 21.87 -1.43 14.00
CA GLY A 53 21.60 -1.77 15.38
C GLY A 53 20.37 -2.62 15.55
N ARG A 54 19.99 -2.81 16.81
CA ARG A 54 18.90 -3.69 17.19
C ARG A 54 17.57 -3.26 16.57
N ARG A 55 17.26 -1.96 16.61
CA ARG A 55 15.99 -1.45 16.09
C ARG A 55 15.82 -1.79 14.60
N ARG A 56 16.85 -1.53 13.81
CA ARG A 56 16.83 -1.86 12.37
C ARG A 56 16.65 -3.36 12.15
N ASN A 57 17.41 -4.16 12.90
CA ASN A 57 17.36 -5.62 12.76
C ASN A 57 15.99 -6.17 13.16
N ASP A 58 15.42 -5.69 14.26
CA ASP A 58 14.10 -6.13 14.72
C ASP A 58 13.00 -5.75 13.73
N LEU A 59 13.03 -4.52 13.19
CA LEU A 59 12.06 -4.07 12.20
C LEU A 59 12.21 -4.85 10.88
N ALA A 60 13.45 -5.12 10.45
CA ALA A 60 13.69 -5.89 9.25
C ALA A 60 13.13 -7.31 9.38
N GLN A 61 13.33 -7.93 10.53
CA GLN A 61 12.81 -9.27 10.80
C GLN A 61 11.29 -9.28 10.86
N ALA A 62 10.69 -8.31 11.54
CA ALA A 62 9.24 -8.20 11.65
C ALA A 62 8.60 -7.95 10.28
N ALA A 63 9.19 -7.07 9.47
CA ALA A 63 8.68 -6.79 8.12
C ALA A 63 8.80 -8.02 7.23
N GLY A 64 9.93 -8.72 7.27
CA GLY A 64 10.14 -9.93 6.50
C GLY A 64 9.10 -11.00 6.82
N ALA A 65 8.82 -11.21 8.10
CA ALA A 65 7.80 -12.16 8.55
C ALA A 65 6.40 -11.74 8.10
N MET A 66 6.08 -10.45 8.20
CA MET A 66 4.79 -9.93 7.77
C MET A 66 4.53 -10.22 6.29
N PHE A 67 5.48 -9.89 5.41
CA PHE A 67 5.29 -10.10 3.98
C PHE A 67 5.32 -11.58 3.59
N ALA A 68 6.15 -12.39 4.24
CA ALA A 68 6.27 -13.82 3.92
C ALA A 68 5.12 -14.66 4.49
N GLU A 69 4.61 -14.32 5.66
CA GLU A 69 3.63 -15.12 6.40
C GLU A 69 2.25 -14.49 6.39
N ASP A 70 2.11 -13.24 6.88
CA ASP A 70 0.80 -12.60 7.02
C ASP A 70 0.16 -12.30 5.66
N PHE A 71 0.97 -11.97 4.67
CA PHE A 71 0.52 -11.68 3.32
C PHE A 71 0.91 -12.75 2.31
N GLU A 72 1.14 -13.98 2.76
CA GLU A 72 1.51 -15.07 1.86
C GLU A 72 0.52 -15.18 0.70
N GLY A 73 1.03 -15.12 -0.54
CA GLY A 73 0.22 -15.19 -1.76
C GLY A 73 -0.58 -13.93 -2.05
N ARG A 74 -0.45 -12.88 -1.22
CA ARG A 74 -1.21 -11.63 -1.36
C ARG A 74 -0.33 -10.39 -1.39
N VAL A 75 0.91 -10.52 -1.82
CA VAL A 75 1.80 -9.40 -2.17
C VAL A 75 1.82 -9.34 -3.70
N PHE A 76 1.09 -8.41 -4.28
CA PHE A 76 0.88 -8.37 -5.73
C PHE A 76 1.99 -7.61 -6.43
N SER A 77 2.46 -8.18 -7.54
CA SER A 77 3.55 -7.61 -8.34
C SER A 77 3.05 -6.59 -9.34
N PHE A 78 3.93 -5.69 -9.75
CA PHE A 78 3.69 -4.80 -10.87
C PHE A 78 3.99 -5.56 -12.16
N ASP A 79 2.98 -6.25 -12.69
CA ASP A 79 3.09 -7.12 -13.86
C ASP A 79 2.69 -6.39 -15.15
N SER A 80 2.57 -7.12 -16.26
CA SER A 80 2.25 -6.52 -17.57
C SER A 80 0.84 -5.91 -17.59
N GLU A 81 -0.13 -6.52 -16.90
CA GLU A 81 -1.47 -5.96 -16.81
C GLU A 81 -1.46 -4.64 -16.02
N ALA A 82 -0.70 -4.59 -14.94
CA ALA A 82 -0.51 -3.37 -14.19
C ALA A 82 0.22 -2.31 -15.00
N ALA A 83 1.19 -2.70 -15.83
CA ALA A 83 1.90 -1.78 -16.71
C ALA A 83 0.95 -1.10 -17.69
N ALA A 84 0.00 -1.84 -18.27
CA ALA A 84 -0.99 -1.29 -19.18
C ALA A 84 -1.92 -0.30 -18.46
N ALA A 85 -2.39 -0.64 -17.27
CA ALA A 85 -3.21 0.24 -16.43
C ALA A 85 -2.43 1.51 -16.03
N TYR A 86 -1.17 1.37 -15.70
CA TYR A 86 -0.27 2.47 -15.35
C TYR A 86 -0.21 3.52 -16.47
N ALA A 87 -0.01 3.08 -17.69
CA ALA A 87 0.10 3.98 -18.84
C ALA A 87 -1.17 4.83 -19.00
N VAL A 88 -2.33 4.22 -18.88
CA VAL A 88 -3.61 4.90 -19.03
C VAL A 88 -3.86 5.87 -17.88
N LEU A 89 -3.72 5.43 -16.63
CA LEU A 89 -4.01 6.30 -15.49
C LEU A 89 -3.03 7.47 -15.38
N CYS A 90 -1.77 7.27 -15.70
CA CYS A 90 -0.79 8.36 -15.69
C CYS A 90 -1.08 9.39 -16.79
N ALA A 91 -1.44 8.94 -17.99
CA ALA A 91 -1.80 9.83 -19.08
C ALA A 91 -3.05 10.65 -18.73
N ASP A 92 -4.07 10.01 -18.16
CA ASP A 92 -5.31 10.68 -17.75
C ASP A 92 -5.06 11.72 -16.66
N ARG A 93 -4.25 11.37 -15.65
CA ARG A 93 -3.92 12.29 -14.55
C ARG A 93 -3.11 13.49 -15.06
N ARG A 94 -2.18 13.25 -15.97
CA ARG A 94 -1.39 14.32 -16.57
C ARG A 94 -2.28 15.26 -17.40
N ALA A 95 -3.18 14.70 -18.20
CA ALA A 95 -4.12 15.48 -19.01
C ALA A 95 -5.04 16.33 -18.14
N ALA A 96 -5.40 15.85 -16.96
CA ALA A 96 -6.23 16.57 -15.99
C ALA A 96 -5.45 17.61 -15.17
N GLY A 97 -4.14 17.77 -15.41
CA GLY A 97 -3.29 18.70 -14.65
C GLY A 97 -2.98 18.22 -13.24
N ARG A 98 -3.13 16.93 -12.97
CA ARG A 98 -2.93 16.34 -11.64
C ARG A 98 -1.98 15.14 -11.73
N PRO A 99 -0.68 15.36 -12.05
CA PRO A 99 0.27 14.26 -12.15
C PRO A 99 0.38 13.51 -10.83
N ILE A 100 0.62 12.20 -10.92
CA ILE A 100 0.74 11.31 -9.77
C ILE A 100 2.20 10.84 -9.65
N SER A 101 2.68 10.61 -8.42
CA SER A 101 4.03 10.08 -8.22
C SER A 101 4.15 8.67 -8.81
N ALA A 102 5.38 8.30 -9.17
CA ALA A 102 5.61 6.98 -9.79
C ALA A 102 5.20 5.83 -8.87
N PHE A 103 5.53 5.90 -7.58
CA PHE A 103 5.18 4.84 -6.64
C PHE A 103 3.67 4.72 -6.46
N ASP A 104 2.99 5.84 -6.26
CA ASP A 104 1.54 5.85 -6.12
C ASP A 104 0.86 5.33 -7.39
N ALA A 105 1.36 5.74 -8.56
CA ALA A 105 0.82 5.29 -9.83
C ALA A 105 0.97 3.77 -10.01
N GLN A 106 2.09 3.20 -9.58
CA GLN A 106 2.32 1.76 -9.66
C GLN A 106 1.38 1.00 -8.73
N ILE A 107 1.19 1.48 -7.51
CA ILE A 107 0.24 0.87 -6.56
C ILE A 107 -1.18 0.95 -7.13
N ALA A 108 -1.59 2.13 -7.60
CA ALA A 108 -2.91 2.32 -8.21
C ALA A 108 -3.12 1.40 -9.40
N ALA A 109 -2.11 1.26 -10.25
CA ALA A 109 -2.17 0.41 -11.45
C ALA A 109 -2.36 -1.06 -11.10
N ILE A 110 -1.70 -1.55 -10.06
CA ILE A 110 -1.89 -2.92 -9.56
C ILE A 110 -3.34 -3.12 -9.12
N CYS A 111 -3.89 -2.16 -8.39
CA CYS A 111 -5.27 -2.22 -7.92
C CYS A 111 -6.26 -2.17 -9.08
N VAL A 112 -6.06 -1.27 -10.04
CA VAL A 112 -6.95 -1.15 -11.21
C VAL A 112 -6.93 -2.43 -12.03
N ALA A 113 -5.75 -2.98 -12.31
CA ALA A 113 -5.61 -4.19 -13.11
C ALA A 113 -6.31 -5.39 -12.48
N ARG A 114 -6.39 -5.44 -11.16
CA ARG A 114 -7.01 -6.55 -10.43
C ARG A 114 -8.43 -6.25 -9.94
N GLY A 115 -8.93 -5.04 -10.16
CA GLY A 115 -10.25 -4.63 -9.69
C GLY A 115 -10.37 -4.58 -8.17
N LEU A 116 -9.32 -4.14 -7.49
CA LEU A 116 -9.26 -4.13 -6.02
C LEU A 116 -9.38 -2.72 -5.45
N THR A 117 -9.90 -2.65 -4.22
CA THR A 117 -9.99 -1.42 -3.44
C THR A 117 -8.65 -1.13 -2.80
N LEU A 118 -8.28 0.15 -2.71
CA LEU A 118 -7.06 0.58 -2.02
C LEU A 118 -7.41 1.28 -0.71
N ALA A 119 -6.81 0.83 0.38
CA ALA A 119 -6.88 1.49 1.68
C ALA A 119 -5.66 2.40 1.83
N THR A 120 -5.90 3.70 2.00
CA THR A 120 -4.83 4.69 2.09
C THR A 120 -5.29 5.89 2.93
N ARG A 121 -4.35 6.55 3.59
CA ARG A 121 -4.60 7.82 4.25
C ARG A 121 -4.73 8.95 3.23
N ASN A 122 -4.02 8.86 2.12
CA ASN A 122 -3.89 9.94 1.14
C ASN A 122 -4.85 9.73 -0.03
N VAL A 123 -6.15 9.64 0.25
CA VAL A 123 -7.17 9.39 -0.78
C VAL A 123 -7.11 10.41 -1.92
N GLN A 124 -6.77 11.67 -1.63
CA GLN A 124 -6.68 12.71 -2.65
C GLN A 124 -5.64 12.42 -3.72
N ASP A 125 -4.53 11.77 -3.32
CA ASP A 125 -3.45 11.44 -4.25
C ASP A 125 -3.87 10.40 -5.29
N PHE A 126 -4.92 9.64 -5.00
CA PHE A 126 -5.42 8.56 -5.85
C PHE A 126 -6.75 8.86 -6.53
N GLU A 127 -7.33 10.03 -6.29
CA GLU A 127 -8.59 10.41 -6.93
C GLU A 127 -8.42 10.47 -8.45
N GLY A 128 -9.42 9.98 -9.16
CA GLY A 128 -9.39 9.98 -10.62
C GLY A 128 -8.55 8.87 -11.23
N CYS A 129 -8.07 7.92 -10.43
CA CYS A 129 -7.28 6.78 -10.93
C CYS A 129 -8.14 5.58 -11.34
N GLY A 130 -9.45 5.63 -11.12
CA GLY A 130 -10.35 4.55 -11.53
C GLY A 130 -10.43 3.37 -10.57
N LEU A 131 -10.16 3.61 -9.29
CA LEU A 131 -10.27 2.57 -8.26
C LEU A 131 -11.05 3.09 -7.06
N ASP A 132 -11.60 2.17 -6.26
CA ASP A 132 -12.28 2.50 -5.01
C ASP A 132 -11.24 2.72 -3.91
N LEU A 133 -11.51 3.73 -3.06
CA LEU A 133 -10.58 4.16 -2.01
C LEU A 133 -11.28 4.10 -0.65
N ILE A 134 -10.53 3.66 0.37
CA ILE A 134 -10.98 3.67 1.77
C ILE A 134 -9.90 4.33 2.60
N ASN A 135 -10.31 5.18 3.55
CA ASN A 135 -9.39 5.78 4.52
C ASN A 135 -9.58 5.12 5.88
N PRO A 136 -8.65 4.26 6.33
CA PRO A 136 -8.78 3.58 7.63
C PRO A 136 -8.77 4.52 8.83
N TRP A 137 -8.28 5.76 8.68
CA TRP A 137 -8.30 6.77 9.74
C TRP A 137 -9.66 7.45 9.87
N GLY A 138 -10.56 7.21 8.92
CA GLY A 138 -11.90 7.76 8.91
C GLY A 138 -12.13 8.67 7.72
N SER A 139 -13.42 8.87 7.42
CA SER A 139 -13.83 9.69 6.28
C SER A 139 -13.87 11.15 6.67
N HIS A 140 -13.30 11.98 5.84
CA HIS A 140 -13.40 13.45 5.94
C HIS A 140 -13.48 14.04 4.59
#